data_d889c4b270e28a19aa49a5705a7f0e26
#
_entry.id   d889c4b270e28a19aa49a5705a7f0e26
#
_cell.length_a   1.000
_cell.length_b   1.000
_cell.length_c   1.000
_cell.angle_alpha   90.00
_cell.angle_beta   90.00
_cell.angle_gamma   90.00
#
_symmetry.space_group_name_H-M   'P 1'
#
loop_
_entity.id
_entity.type
_entity.pdbx_description
1 polymer ?
#
loop_
_entity_poly.entity_id
_entity_poly.type
_entity_poly.pdbx_seq_one_letter_code
_entity_poly.pdbx_strand_id
1 'polypeptide(L)'
;IVNYSKQGIVELKTSSQDQALEIVRRRIDEIGTNEPNILKRGNDRILVELPGLEDPNRIKKLLGKTANLTFRFVSNNEDSFGSEILFYENSEDQLKVSKRVILSGDSLLNAKPDVNSQTNEPTVSFSLDRVGTKKFARATTKNVGKRLAIILDNKVISAPVIQEPITGGNGQISGDFTFQSATDLALLLRSGALPAPLNIIE
;
A
#
# COMPACT_ATOMS: atom_id res chain seq x y z
N ILE A 1 8.52 5.07 30.28
CA ILE A 1 8.91 4.40 29.02
C ILE A 1 8.71 2.93 29.27
N VAL A 2 7.76 2.30 28.58
CA VAL A 2 7.51 0.86 28.68
C VAL A 2 8.40 0.18 27.64
N ASN A 3 9.38 -0.60 28.09
CA ASN A 3 10.22 -1.42 27.22
C ASN A 3 9.67 -2.85 27.16
N TYR A 4 9.71 -3.44 25.97
CA TYR A 4 9.38 -4.86 25.81
C TYR A 4 10.37 -5.73 26.60
N SER A 5 9.88 -6.81 27.20
CA SER A 5 10.73 -7.85 27.76
C SER A 5 11.53 -8.55 26.65
N LYS A 6 12.64 -9.22 26.99
CA LYS A 6 13.41 -10.01 26.02
C LYS A 6 12.54 -11.04 25.31
N GLN A 7 11.63 -11.69 26.04
CA GLN A 7 10.68 -12.65 25.49
C GLN A 7 9.68 -11.98 24.56
N GLY A 8 9.13 -10.82 24.93
CA GLY A 8 8.20 -10.06 24.09
C GLY A 8 8.84 -9.59 22.78
N ILE A 9 10.15 -9.27 22.76
CA ILE A 9 10.87 -8.96 21.53
C ILE A 9 10.99 -10.19 20.63
N VAL A 10 11.26 -11.38 21.20
CA VAL A 10 11.34 -12.62 20.42
C VAL A 10 9.98 -12.97 19.82
N GLU A 11 8.91 -12.89 20.60
CA GLU A 11 7.55 -13.15 20.13
C GLU A 11 7.13 -12.18 19.01
N LEU A 12 7.45 -10.89 19.16
CA LEU A 12 7.19 -9.86 18.15
C LEU A 12 7.95 -10.16 16.83
N LYS A 13 9.23 -10.52 16.92
CA LYS A 13 10.03 -10.88 15.74
C LYS A 13 9.46 -12.11 15.04
N THR A 14 9.12 -13.15 15.77
CA THR A 14 8.54 -14.38 15.20
C THR A 14 7.22 -14.10 14.52
N SER A 15 6.32 -13.35 15.19
CA SER A 15 5.04 -12.96 14.61
C SER A 15 5.21 -12.11 13.34
N SER A 16 6.15 -11.16 13.36
CA SER A 16 6.43 -10.33 12.19
C SER A 16 7.01 -11.13 11.03
N GLN A 17 7.88 -12.12 11.32
CA GLN A 17 8.43 -13.01 10.31
C GLN A 17 7.34 -13.90 9.70
N ASP A 18 6.41 -14.43 10.52
CA ASP A 18 5.28 -15.22 10.05
C ASP A 18 4.38 -14.41 9.11
N GLN A 19 4.05 -13.20 9.52
CA GLN A 19 3.26 -12.27 8.73
C GLN A 19 3.95 -11.90 7.41
N ALA A 20 5.25 -11.60 7.47
CA ALA A 20 6.04 -11.30 6.27
C ALA A 20 6.09 -12.49 5.31
N LEU A 21 6.27 -13.72 5.83
CA LEU A 21 6.28 -14.94 5.04
C LEU A 21 4.97 -15.12 4.25
N GLU A 22 3.82 -14.94 4.92
CA GLU A 22 2.51 -15.03 4.28
C GLU A 22 2.31 -13.98 3.19
N ILE A 23 2.75 -12.75 3.43
CA ILE A 23 2.65 -11.67 2.45
C ILE A 23 3.58 -11.93 1.26
N VAL A 24 4.81 -12.36 1.51
CA VAL A 24 5.77 -12.75 0.46
C VAL A 24 5.19 -13.89 -0.39
N ARG A 25 4.61 -14.91 0.23
CA ARG A 25 3.95 -16.02 -0.48
C ARG A 25 2.83 -15.51 -1.38
N ARG A 26 1.92 -14.69 -0.86
CA ARG A 26 0.83 -14.09 -1.66
C ARG A 26 1.36 -13.27 -2.84
N ARG A 27 2.44 -12.49 -2.64
CA ARG A 27 3.05 -11.71 -3.73
C ARG A 27 3.59 -12.62 -4.83
N ILE A 28 4.23 -13.70 -4.44
CA ILE A 28 4.81 -14.68 -5.37
C ILE A 28 3.70 -15.43 -6.13
N ASP A 29 2.63 -15.83 -5.43
CA ASP A 29 1.46 -16.47 -6.03
C ASP A 29 0.79 -15.54 -7.05
N GLU A 30 0.65 -14.26 -6.72
CA GLU A 30 0.09 -13.23 -7.63
C GLU A 30 0.97 -12.95 -8.86
N ILE A 31 2.29 -13.13 -8.73
CA ILE A 31 3.23 -13.01 -9.85
C ILE A 31 3.09 -14.21 -10.80
N GLY A 32 2.63 -15.37 -10.29
CA GLY A 32 2.43 -16.58 -11.08
C GLY A 32 3.73 -17.34 -11.37
N THR A 33 4.67 -17.37 -10.43
CA THR A 33 5.91 -18.14 -10.56
C THR A 33 5.67 -19.64 -10.39
N ASN A 34 6.36 -20.46 -11.19
CA ASN A 34 6.26 -21.91 -11.09
C ASN A 34 7.11 -22.44 -9.93
N GLU A 35 6.52 -23.29 -9.07
CA GLU A 35 7.19 -24.03 -8.00
C GLU A 35 8.12 -23.21 -7.11
N PRO A 36 7.63 -22.10 -6.47
CA PRO A 36 8.45 -21.29 -5.61
C PRO A 36 8.81 -22.05 -4.33
N ASN A 37 10.07 -21.96 -3.90
CA ASN A 37 10.49 -22.48 -2.60
C ASN A 37 10.63 -21.30 -1.61
N ILE A 38 9.76 -21.27 -0.58
CA ILE A 38 9.69 -20.17 0.37
C ILE A 38 9.75 -20.74 1.79
N LEU A 39 10.85 -20.52 2.48
CA LEU A 39 11.12 -21.09 3.80
C LEU A 39 11.61 -20.03 4.79
N LYS A 40 11.24 -20.21 6.05
CA LYS A 40 11.88 -19.47 7.15
C LYS A 40 13.31 -19.95 7.34
N ARG A 41 14.24 -19.02 7.57
CA ARG A 41 15.62 -19.32 7.91
C ARG A 41 16.07 -18.51 9.12
N GLY A 42 16.21 -19.20 10.25
CA GLY A 42 16.44 -18.52 11.53
C GLY A 42 15.22 -17.71 11.98
N ASN A 43 15.44 -16.69 12.81
CA ASN A 43 14.38 -15.90 13.43
C ASN A 43 14.12 -14.56 12.73
N ASP A 44 14.85 -14.26 11.64
CA ASP A 44 14.89 -12.95 11.00
C ASP A 44 15.00 -12.99 9.48
N ARG A 45 15.05 -14.19 8.86
CA ARG A 45 15.24 -14.34 7.42
C ARG A 45 14.18 -15.22 6.78
N ILE A 46 13.88 -14.92 5.52
CA ILE A 46 13.03 -15.71 4.63
C ILE A 46 13.91 -16.06 3.41
N LEU A 47 14.08 -17.35 3.13
CA LEU A 47 14.68 -17.83 1.91
C LEU A 47 13.60 -17.90 0.85
N VAL A 48 13.88 -17.32 -0.31
CA VAL A 48 13.00 -17.33 -1.47
C VAL A 48 13.79 -17.77 -2.69
N GLU A 49 13.39 -18.86 -3.29
CA GLU A 49 13.98 -19.39 -4.52
C GLU A 49 12.87 -19.44 -5.59
N LEU A 50 13.09 -18.72 -6.68
CA LEU A 50 12.12 -18.55 -7.76
C LEU A 50 12.77 -18.98 -9.09
N PRO A 51 12.59 -20.22 -9.52
CA PRO A 51 13.16 -20.69 -10.78
C PRO A 51 12.46 -20.05 -11.97
N GLY A 52 13.19 -19.79 -13.05
CA GLY A 52 12.64 -19.36 -14.34
C GLY A 52 12.11 -17.92 -14.40
N LEU A 53 12.62 -17.02 -13.55
CA LEU A 53 12.22 -15.61 -13.58
C LEU A 53 12.78 -14.88 -14.81
N GLU A 54 11.91 -14.18 -15.55
CA GLU A 54 12.30 -13.32 -16.68
C GLU A 54 12.91 -11.99 -16.19
N ASP A 55 12.35 -11.38 -15.13
CA ASP A 55 12.82 -10.10 -14.56
C ASP A 55 13.02 -10.18 -13.03
N PRO A 56 14.19 -10.67 -12.57
CA PRO A 56 14.49 -10.75 -11.14
C PRO A 56 14.51 -9.40 -10.43
N ASN A 57 14.92 -8.33 -11.11
CA ASN A 57 15.03 -7.00 -10.50
C ASN A 57 13.65 -6.41 -10.17
N ARG A 58 12.67 -6.60 -11.04
CA ARG A 58 11.28 -6.21 -10.78
C ARG A 58 10.71 -6.97 -9.58
N ILE A 59 10.92 -8.28 -9.54
CA ILE A 59 10.44 -9.13 -8.46
C ILE A 59 11.05 -8.72 -7.11
N LYS A 60 12.36 -8.48 -7.06
CA LYS A 60 13.03 -7.96 -5.85
C LYS A 60 12.41 -6.65 -5.37
N LYS A 61 12.14 -5.70 -6.27
CA LYS A 61 11.47 -4.44 -5.93
C LYS A 61 10.07 -4.67 -5.35
N LEU A 62 9.29 -5.56 -5.95
CA LEU A 62 7.95 -5.89 -5.47
C LEU A 62 7.98 -6.56 -4.10
N LEU A 63 8.88 -7.51 -3.89
CA LEU A 63 9.01 -8.20 -2.60
C LEU A 63 9.50 -7.28 -1.48
N GLY A 64 10.35 -6.31 -1.78
CA GLY A 64 10.92 -5.38 -0.80
C GLY A 64 10.01 -4.21 -0.41
N LYS A 65 9.02 -3.83 -1.23
CA LYS A 65 8.09 -2.72 -0.91
C LYS A 65 7.19 -3.09 0.26
N THR A 66 7.05 -2.19 1.24
CA THR A 66 6.13 -2.39 2.38
C THR A 66 4.68 -2.41 1.94
N ALA A 67 4.31 -1.61 0.96
CA ALA A 67 2.95 -1.44 0.43
C ALA A 67 1.94 -0.93 1.49
N ASN A 68 2.40 -0.04 2.36
CA ASN A 68 1.56 0.61 3.36
C ASN A 68 0.74 1.73 2.70
N LEU A 69 -0.50 1.42 2.33
CA LEU A 69 -1.43 2.37 1.73
C LEU A 69 -2.21 3.13 2.81
N THR A 70 -2.26 4.45 2.70
CA THR A 70 -3.09 5.30 3.55
C THR A 70 -3.79 6.39 2.76
N PHE A 71 -5.02 6.72 3.17
CA PHE A 71 -5.79 7.85 2.65
C PHE A 71 -5.83 8.93 3.72
N ARG A 72 -5.42 10.15 3.36
CA ARG A 72 -5.35 11.28 4.28
C ARG A 72 -5.82 12.56 3.60
N PHE A 73 -6.41 13.49 4.34
CA PHE A 73 -6.77 14.79 3.77
C PHE A 73 -5.55 15.66 3.54
N VAL A 74 -5.56 16.40 2.44
CA VAL A 74 -4.60 17.49 2.22
C VAL A 74 -4.87 18.59 3.23
N SER A 75 -3.83 19.09 3.87
CA SER A 75 -3.92 20.17 4.87
C SER A 75 -3.55 21.49 4.22
N ASN A 76 -4.48 22.44 4.27
CA ASN A 76 -4.25 23.82 3.82
C ASN A 76 -3.87 24.76 4.98
N ASN A 77 -3.84 24.26 6.22
CA ASN A 77 -3.53 25.08 7.39
C ASN A 77 -2.01 25.35 7.46
N GLU A 78 -1.66 26.58 7.74
CA GLU A 78 -0.27 27.01 7.96
C GLU A 78 0.32 26.38 9.24
N ASP A 79 -0.54 26.02 10.22
CA ASP A 79 -0.13 25.36 11.44
C ASP A 79 0.42 23.98 11.19
N SER A 80 1.67 23.75 11.59
CA SER A 80 2.37 22.45 11.45
C SER A 80 1.85 21.38 12.41
N PHE A 81 0.98 21.73 13.35
CA PHE A 81 0.46 20.79 14.34
C PHE A 81 -0.57 19.85 13.69
N GLY A 82 -0.30 18.55 13.71
CA GLY A 82 -1.21 17.53 13.15
C GLY A 82 -1.11 17.32 11.64
N SER A 83 -0.13 17.92 10.98
CA SER A 83 0.21 17.68 9.56
C SER A 83 1.67 17.30 9.38
N GLU A 84 1.99 16.76 8.23
CA GLU A 84 3.35 16.45 7.77
C GLU A 84 3.48 16.71 6.28
N ILE A 85 4.70 16.87 5.82
CA ILE A 85 5.03 17.11 4.42
C ILE A 85 5.52 15.80 3.83
N LEU A 86 4.91 15.37 2.73
CA LEU A 86 5.32 14.19 1.97
C LEU A 86 5.65 14.56 0.54
N PHE A 87 6.55 13.82 -0.08
CA PHE A 87 6.93 13.98 -1.48
C PHE A 87 6.04 13.10 -2.37
N TYR A 88 5.80 13.55 -3.60
CA TYR A 88 5.22 12.68 -4.61
C TYR A 88 6.20 11.58 -5.02
N GLU A 89 5.67 10.42 -5.48
CA GLU A 89 6.52 9.28 -5.86
C GLU A 89 7.43 9.61 -7.06
N ASN A 90 6.93 10.38 -8.02
CA ASN A 90 7.59 10.63 -9.31
C ASN A 90 8.10 12.07 -9.49
N SER A 91 8.06 12.91 -8.45
CA SER A 91 8.57 14.28 -8.52
C SER A 91 9.13 14.74 -7.17
N GLU A 92 9.86 15.86 -7.20
CA GLU A 92 10.32 16.54 -5.97
C GLU A 92 9.24 17.43 -5.34
N ASP A 93 8.05 17.45 -5.92
CA ASP A 93 6.93 18.21 -5.38
C ASP A 93 6.51 17.68 -4.01
N GLN A 94 6.10 18.61 -3.17
CA GLN A 94 5.69 18.33 -1.80
C GLN A 94 4.20 18.57 -1.61
N LEU A 95 3.60 17.76 -0.77
CA LEU A 95 2.22 17.91 -0.37
C LEU A 95 2.11 17.86 1.16
N LYS A 96 1.47 18.86 1.75
CA LYS A 96 1.16 18.87 3.18
C LYS A 96 -0.10 18.09 3.42
N VAL A 97 -0.03 17.03 4.24
CA VAL A 97 -1.14 16.13 4.53
C VAL A 97 -1.38 16.03 6.03
N SER A 98 -2.62 15.75 6.42
CA SER A 98 -2.97 15.46 7.81
C SER A 98 -2.26 14.18 8.27
N LYS A 99 -1.74 14.16 9.50
CA LYS A 99 -1.23 12.92 10.14
C LYS A 99 -2.36 11.92 10.42
N ARG A 100 -3.61 12.39 10.46
CA ARG A 100 -4.77 11.53 10.70
C ARG A 100 -5.06 10.69 9.47
N VAL A 101 -4.90 9.39 9.60
CA VAL A 101 -5.29 8.40 8.60
C VAL A 101 -6.82 8.26 8.59
N ILE A 102 -7.44 8.41 7.43
CA ILE A 102 -8.87 8.22 7.21
C ILE A 102 -9.19 6.76 6.94
N LEU A 103 -8.36 6.13 6.10
CA LEU A 103 -8.47 4.74 5.71
C LEU A 103 -7.07 4.19 5.49
N SER A 104 -6.83 2.94 5.92
CA SER A 104 -5.61 2.18 5.64
C SER A 104 -5.86 1.05 4.65
N GLY A 105 -4.80 0.55 4.04
CA GLY A 105 -4.84 -0.57 3.12
C GLY A 105 -5.43 -1.86 3.71
N ASP A 106 -5.45 -2.01 5.03
CA ASP A 106 -6.05 -3.18 5.72
C ASP A 106 -7.55 -3.32 5.46
N SER A 107 -8.21 -2.22 5.06
CA SER A 107 -9.64 -2.22 4.69
C SER A 107 -9.90 -2.59 3.23
N LEU A 108 -8.86 -2.86 2.43
CA LEU A 108 -9.01 -3.31 1.06
C LEU A 108 -9.39 -4.80 1.02
N LEU A 109 -10.42 -5.13 0.24
CA LEU A 109 -10.78 -6.50 -0.10
C LEU A 109 -10.09 -6.94 -1.39
N ASN A 110 -10.01 -6.04 -2.37
CA ASN A 110 -9.46 -6.34 -3.67
C ASN A 110 -8.91 -5.07 -4.32
N ALA A 111 -7.94 -5.26 -5.21
CA ALA A 111 -7.42 -4.22 -6.09
C ALA A 111 -7.07 -4.85 -7.44
N LYS A 112 -7.34 -4.16 -8.54
CA LYS A 112 -7.05 -4.65 -9.89
C LYS A 112 -6.62 -3.49 -10.79
N PRO A 113 -5.71 -3.74 -11.76
CA PRO A 113 -5.43 -2.74 -12.78
C PRO A 113 -6.70 -2.51 -13.63
N ASP A 114 -6.89 -1.27 -14.01
CA ASP A 114 -8.05 -0.81 -14.77
C ASP A 114 -7.61 0.30 -15.74
N VAL A 115 -8.52 0.73 -16.61
CA VAL A 115 -8.29 1.85 -17.51
C VAL A 115 -9.42 2.84 -17.34
N ASN A 116 -9.07 4.11 -17.16
CA ASN A 116 -10.07 5.16 -17.13
C ASN A 116 -10.75 5.27 -18.51
N SER A 117 -12.05 5.06 -18.56
CA SER A 117 -12.83 5.05 -19.82
C SER A 117 -12.88 6.41 -20.53
N GLN A 118 -12.59 7.51 -19.85
CA GLN A 118 -12.62 8.87 -20.40
C GLN A 118 -11.25 9.33 -20.92
N THR A 119 -10.18 9.04 -20.14
CA THR A 119 -8.80 9.49 -20.45
C THR A 119 -7.95 8.40 -21.09
N ASN A 120 -8.40 7.15 -21.06
CA ASN A 120 -7.65 5.95 -21.49
C ASN A 120 -6.33 5.75 -20.73
N GLU A 121 -6.23 6.32 -19.52
CA GLU A 121 -5.06 6.20 -18.66
C GLU A 121 -5.15 4.98 -17.75
N PRO A 122 -4.02 4.29 -17.48
CA PRO A 122 -4.00 3.20 -16.51
C PRO A 122 -4.33 3.69 -15.11
N THR A 123 -5.13 2.93 -14.39
CA THR A 123 -5.56 3.22 -13.02
C THR A 123 -5.60 1.93 -12.21
N VAL A 124 -5.82 2.04 -10.91
CA VAL A 124 -6.05 0.88 -10.04
C VAL A 124 -7.42 1.03 -9.39
N SER A 125 -8.35 0.16 -9.75
CA SER A 125 -9.64 0.08 -9.07
C SER A 125 -9.50 -0.78 -7.82
N PHE A 126 -10.19 -0.38 -6.73
CA PHE A 126 -10.18 -1.10 -5.47
C PHE A 126 -11.58 -1.25 -4.89
N SER A 127 -11.76 -2.25 -4.04
CA SER A 127 -12.96 -2.43 -3.23
C SER A 127 -12.60 -2.54 -1.75
N LEU A 128 -13.49 -2.02 -0.90
CA LEU A 128 -13.32 -1.95 0.54
C LEU A 128 -14.19 -2.99 1.24
N ASP A 129 -13.74 -3.42 2.40
CA ASP A 129 -14.55 -4.19 3.32
C ASP A 129 -15.73 -3.34 3.87
N ARG A 130 -16.62 -3.98 4.60
CA ARG A 130 -17.81 -3.33 5.17
C ARG A 130 -17.46 -2.18 6.13
N VAL A 131 -16.38 -2.31 6.89
CA VAL A 131 -15.95 -1.30 7.86
C VAL A 131 -15.31 -0.11 7.14
N GLY A 132 -14.41 -0.39 6.21
CA GLY A 132 -13.77 0.61 5.34
C GLY A 132 -14.79 1.38 4.52
N THR A 133 -15.77 0.69 3.90
CA THR A 133 -16.86 1.33 3.16
C THR A 133 -17.60 2.35 4.01
N LYS A 134 -17.99 2.00 5.24
CA LYS A 134 -18.68 2.93 6.14
C LYS A 134 -17.82 4.12 6.55
N LYS A 135 -16.55 3.88 6.86
CA LYS A 135 -15.59 4.95 7.22
C LYS A 135 -15.36 5.89 6.03
N PHE A 136 -15.13 5.31 4.85
CA PHE A 136 -14.85 6.07 3.63
C PHE A 136 -16.07 6.87 3.17
N ALA A 137 -17.26 6.27 3.16
CA ALA A 137 -18.52 6.96 2.87
C ALA A 137 -18.72 8.16 3.79
N ARG A 138 -18.56 7.99 5.11
CA ARG A 138 -18.71 9.10 6.08
C ARG A 138 -17.67 10.20 5.84
N ALA A 139 -16.43 9.82 5.55
CA ALA A 139 -15.35 10.78 5.33
C ALA A 139 -15.57 11.57 4.04
N THR A 140 -15.91 10.91 2.93
CA THR A 140 -16.13 11.56 1.63
C THR A 140 -17.38 12.44 1.63
N THR A 141 -18.48 11.99 2.23
CA THR A 141 -19.72 12.79 2.35
C THR A 141 -19.49 14.13 3.06
N LYS A 142 -18.68 14.13 4.12
CA LYS A 142 -18.41 15.35 4.91
C LYS A 142 -17.38 16.28 4.28
N ASN A 143 -16.68 15.83 3.26
CA ASN A 143 -15.52 16.52 2.73
C ASN A 143 -15.51 16.57 1.19
N VAL A 144 -16.70 16.63 0.58
CA VAL A 144 -16.84 16.94 -0.85
C VAL A 144 -16.16 18.29 -1.15
N GLY A 145 -15.43 18.38 -2.24
CA GLY A 145 -14.63 19.53 -2.63
C GLY A 145 -13.22 19.59 -2.02
N LYS A 146 -12.90 18.72 -1.06
CA LYS A 146 -11.54 18.64 -0.49
C LYS A 146 -10.69 17.62 -1.22
N ARG A 147 -9.37 17.83 -1.17
CA ARG A 147 -8.40 16.88 -1.73
C ARG A 147 -8.12 15.75 -0.75
N LEU A 148 -8.13 14.52 -1.28
CA LEU A 148 -7.82 13.29 -0.56
C LEU A 148 -6.50 12.72 -1.10
N ALA A 149 -5.44 12.80 -0.32
CA ALA A 149 -4.14 12.23 -0.69
C ALA A 149 -4.16 10.71 -0.54
N ILE A 150 -3.68 10.03 -1.55
CA ILE A 150 -3.43 8.57 -1.59
C ILE A 150 -1.92 8.40 -1.43
N ILE A 151 -1.51 7.75 -0.36
CA ILE A 151 -0.11 7.69 0.08
C ILE A 151 0.29 6.22 0.19
N LEU A 152 1.39 5.86 -0.46
CA LEU A 152 2.00 4.53 -0.40
C LEU A 152 3.43 4.67 0.12
N ASP A 153 3.76 3.95 1.18
CA ASP A 153 5.12 3.95 1.77
C ASP A 153 5.68 5.37 2.00
N ASN A 154 4.84 6.27 2.56
CA ASN A 154 5.14 7.69 2.84
C ASN A 154 5.39 8.55 1.59
N LYS A 155 5.01 8.09 0.41
CA LYS A 155 5.03 8.88 -0.83
C LYS A 155 3.63 9.12 -1.35
N VAL A 156 3.35 10.31 -1.83
CA VAL A 156 2.06 10.65 -2.43
C VAL A 156 2.00 10.08 -3.84
N ILE A 157 1.03 9.21 -4.09
CA ILE A 157 0.71 8.71 -5.43
C ILE A 157 -0.13 9.73 -6.19
N SER A 158 -1.20 10.19 -5.55
CA SER A 158 -2.09 11.21 -6.11
C SER A 158 -2.90 11.89 -5.00
N ALA A 159 -3.52 13.01 -5.32
CA ALA A 159 -4.36 13.73 -4.37
C ALA A 159 -5.59 14.35 -5.07
N PRO A 160 -6.53 13.51 -5.54
CA PRO A 160 -7.73 13.97 -6.24
C PRO A 160 -8.66 14.78 -5.32
N VAL A 161 -9.49 15.60 -5.95
CA VAL A 161 -10.62 16.26 -5.27
C VAL A 161 -11.78 15.27 -5.16
N ILE A 162 -12.39 15.17 -3.98
CA ILE A 162 -13.62 14.41 -3.77
C ILE A 162 -14.76 15.14 -4.47
N GLN A 163 -15.25 14.60 -5.58
CA GLN A 163 -16.32 15.22 -6.37
C GLN A 163 -17.71 14.93 -5.80
N GLU A 164 -17.88 13.69 -5.31
CA GLU A 164 -19.15 13.21 -4.74
C GLU A 164 -18.88 12.22 -3.59
N PRO A 165 -19.90 11.94 -2.75
CA PRO A 165 -19.79 10.94 -1.71
C PRO A 165 -19.54 9.54 -2.29
N ILE A 166 -18.49 8.85 -1.83
CA ILE A 166 -18.15 7.49 -2.25
C ILE A 166 -18.77 6.51 -1.25
N THR A 167 -20.00 6.08 -1.51
CA THR A 167 -20.78 5.25 -0.57
C THR A 167 -20.76 3.75 -0.90
N GLY A 168 -20.41 3.40 -2.13
CA GLY A 168 -20.43 2.01 -2.63
C GLY A 168 -19.24 1.14 -2.22
N GLY A 169 -18.23 1.70 -1.55
CA GLY A 169 -17.03 0.97 -1.14
C GLY A 169 -16.07 0.64 -2.28
N ASN A 170 -16.30 1.16 -3.48
CA ASN A 170 -15.42 1.04 -4.62
C ASN A 170 -14.77 2.40 -4.91
N GLY A 171 -13.54 2.39 -5.35
CA GLY A 171 -12.82 3.59 -5.74
C GLY A 171 -11.77 3.28 -6.80
N GLN A 172 -11.17 4.35 -7.32
CA GLN A 172 -10.12 4.26 -8.32
C GLN A 172 -8.95 5.15 -7.88
N ILE A 173 -7.75 4.60 -7.98
CA ILE A 173 -6.50 5.33 -7.79
C ILE A 173 -6.01 5.73 -9.18
N SER A 174 -6.03 7.01 -9.45
CA SER A 174 -5.41 7.61 -10.63
C SER A 174 -4.05 8.18 -10.26
N GLY A 175 -3.13 8.20 -11.19
CA GLY A 175 -1.79 8.72 -11.02
C GLY A 175 -1.03 8.62 -12.33
N ASP A 176 0.24 8.94 -12.32
CA ASP A 176 1.12 8.80 -13.48
C ASP A 176 1.57 7.32 -13.62
N PHE A 177 0.62 6.46 -14.03
CA PHE A 177 0.85 5.02 -14.15
C PHE A 177 1.11 4.60 -15.58
N THR A 178 2.05 3.67 -15.71
CA THR A 178 2.08 2.74 -16.85
C THR A 178 1.18 1.53 -16.55
N PHE A 179 0.80 0.74 -17.55
CA PHE A 179 0.08 -0.51 -17.32
C PHE A 179 0.82 -1.43 -16.36
N GLN A 180 2.15 -1.50 -16.48
CA GLN A 180 2.99 -2.31 -15.61
C GLN A 180 2.95 -1.81 -14.17
N SER A 181 3.11 -0.50 -13.94
CA SER A 181 3.10 0.05 -12.58
C SER A 181 1.72 -0.03 -11.92
N ALA A 182 0.63 0.10 -12.69
CA ALA A 182 -0.72 -0.13 -12.18
C ALA A 182 -0.94 -1.60 -11.78
N THR A 183 -0.45 -2.55 -12.59
CA THR A 183 -0.47 -3.98 -12.28
C THR A 183 0.32 -4.30 -11.02
N ASP A 184 1.53 -3.74 -10.90
CA ASP A 184 2.40 -3.93 -9.74
C ASP A 184 1.78 -3.35 -8.46
N LEU A 185 1.18 -2.16 -8.55
CA LEU A 185 0.47 -1.56 -7.43
C LEU A 185 -0.73 -2.41 -7.01
N ALA A 186 -1.56 -2.86 -7.95
CA ALA A 186 -2.71 -3.70 -7.68
C ALA A 186 -2.29 -5.01 -6.97
N LEU A 187 -1.21 -5.65 -7.43
CA LEU A 187 -0.63 -6.83 -6.80
C LEU A 187 -0.20 -6.56 -5.35
N LEU A 188 0.54 -5.46 -5.13
CA LEU A 188 0.99 -5.07 -3.79
C LEU A 188 -0.19 -4.83 -2.84
N LEU A 189 -1.25 -4.16 -3.31
CA LEU A 189 -2.43 -3.87 -2.51
C LEU A 189 -3.23 -5.13 -2.17
N ARG A 190 -3.36 -6.09 -3.09
CA ARG A 190 -4.03 -7.38 -2.83
C ARG A 190 -3.26 -8.25 -1.84
N SER A 191 -1.95 -8.31 -1.99
CA SER A 191 -1.10 -9.14 -1.12
C SER A 191 -0.98 -8.61 0.31
N GLY A 192 -1.24 -7.31 0.50
CA GLY A 192 -1.19 -6.64 1.80
C GLY A 192 0.17 -6.03 2.14
N ALA A 193 0.16 -5.22 3.21
CA ALA A 193 1.33 -4.50 3.68
C ALA A 193 2.23 -5.39 4.54
N LEU A 194 3.55 -5.32 4.29
CA LEU A 194 4.54 -5.97 5.14
C LEU A 194 4.60 -5.29 6.52
N PRO A 195 4.79 -6.05 7.60
CA PRO A 195 4.90 -5.49 8.96
C PRO A 195 6.18 -4.67 9.17
N ALA A 196 7.20 -4.91 8.34
CA ALA A 196 8.46 -4.18 8.31
C ALA A 196 9.08 -4.26 6.91
N PRO A 197 9.96 -3.31 6.53
CA PRO A 197 10.71 -3.40 5.29
C PRO A 197 11.59 -4.66 5.26
N LEU A 198 11.66 -5.32 4.09
CA LEU A 198 12.57 -6.44 3.87
C LEU A 198 13.83 -5.96 3.16
N ASN A 199 14.98 -6.30 3.73
CA ASN A 199 16.27 -6.13 3.06
C ASN A 199 16.57 -7.39 2.26
N ILE A 200 16.74 -7.22 0.96
CA ILE A 200 17.09 -8.35 0.07
C ILE A 200 18.60 -8.48 0.07
N ILE A 201 19.06 -9.68 0.41
CA ILE A 201 20.47 -10.11 0.37
C ILE A 201 20.58 -11.30 -0.60
N GLU A 202 21.57 -11.29 -1.44
CA GLU A 202 21.87 -12.37 -2.41
C GLU A 202 22.89 -13.36 -1.81
#